data_70308970e94a2bd7f0fd377639b4a067
#
_entry.id   70308970e94a2bd7f0fd377639b4a067
#
_cell.length_a   1.000
_cell.length_b   1.000
_cell.length_c   1.000
_cell.angle_alpha   90.00
_cell.angle_beta   90.00
_cell.angle_gamma   90.00
#
_symmetry.space_group_name_H-M   'P 1'
#
loop_
_entity.id
_entity.type
_entity.pdbx_description
1 polymer ?
#
loop_
_entity_poly.entity_id
_entity_poly.type
_entity_poly.pdbx_seq_one_letter_code
_entity_poly.pdbx_strand_id
1 'polypeptide(L)'
;MERLGIPHVRYELRMLDGLPYSICEDFITPYTEYIPAWYLMHTSRKPNHISLFTHYMECCRTLGLKDAGRSVSQQITIDYLLVNEDRHQGNFGAVRRADTLEYIGAAPVFDTGSSLWFETPTPLIRAASKSSCKPFKTTHEEQLKLVTDFSWLDEKQLSGLGDIVRETFSGSAFVDSVRSERIAGAVEERAQMLLSHIRRQTGFHDDISNDVRKNITFSRQENP
;
A
#
# COMPACT_ATOMS: atom_id res chain seq x y z
N MET A 1 -1.85 8.86 4.63
CA MET A 1 -0.82 8.79 3.57
C MET A 1 0.21 9.91 3.72
N GLU A 2 -0.21 11.15 3.95
CA GLU A 2 0.67 12.30 4.14
C GLU A 2 1.74 12.06 5.24
N ARG A 3 1.31 11.62 6.43
CA ARG A 3 2.19 11.28 7.56
C ARG A 3 3.27 10.24 7.21
N LEU A 4 2.96 9.31 6.31
CA LEU A 4 3.88 8.24 5.87
C LEU A 4 4.73 8.65 4.66
N GLY A 5 4.62 9.89 4.17
CA GLY A 5 5.32 10.37 2.99
C GLY A 5 4.95 9.62 1.70
N ILE A 6 3.74 9.05 1.63
CA ILE A 6 3.26 8.32 0.46
C ILE A 6 2.62 9.31 -0.52
N PRO A 7 3.11 9.40 -1.78
CA PRO A 7 2.46 10.21 -2.80
C PRO A 7 1.01 9.78 -3.02
N HIS A 8 0.07 10.70 -2.88
CA HIS A 8 -1.36 10.41 -2.96
C HIS A 8 -2.15 11.61 -3.46
N VAL A 9 -3.32 11.36 -4.00
CA VAL A 9 -4.30 12.39 -4.37
C VAL A 9 -5.01 12.85 -3.11
N ARG A 10 -5.12 14.16 -2.92
CA ARG A 10 -5.89 14.75 -1.82
C ARG A 10 -7.34 14.88 -2.20
N TYR A 11 -8.23 14.44 -1.32
CA TYR A 11 -9.67 14.53 -1.50
C TYR A 11 -10.28 15.49 -0.48
N GLU A 12 -11.26 16.27 -0.92
CA GLU A 12 -12.10 17.11 -0.09
C GLU A 12 -13.54 16.63 -0.15
N LEU A 13 -14.21 16.60 1.00
CA LEU A 13 -15.66 16.38 1.05
C LEU A 13 -16.36 17.73 0.90
N ARG A 14 -17.20 17.86 -0.12
CA ARG A 14 -18.06 19.05 -0.33
C ARG A 14 -19.52 18.66 -0.37
N MET A 15 -20.34 19.46 0.30
CA MET A 15 -21.79 19.34 0.21
C MET A 15 -22.29 20.23 -0.93
N LEU A 16 -22.88 19.64 -1.95
CA LEU A 16 -23.49 20.33 -3.08
C LEU A 16 -24.97 19.91 -3.15
N ASP A 17 -25.87 20.88 -3.07
CA ASP A 17 -27.33 20.64 -3.06
C ASP A 17 -27.79 19.62 -2.02
N GLY A 18 -27.14 19.61 -0.84
CA GLY A 18 -27.44 18.68 0.25
C GLY A 18 -26.85 17.27 0.10
N LEU A 19 -26.12 16.99 -0.97
CA LEU A 19 -25.45 15.73 -1.23
C LEU A 19 -23.94 15.82 -1.00
N PRO A 20 -23.30 14.78 -0.43
CA PRO A 20 -21.86 14.73 -0.26
C PRO A 20 -21.15 14.37 -1.57
N TYR A 21 -20.12 15.14 -1.92
CA TYR A 21 -19.24 14.90 -3.05
C TYR A 21 -17.80 14.77 -2.58
N SER A 22 -17.09 13.77 -3.07
CA SER A 22 -15.65 13.65 -2.93
C SER A 22 -14.99 14.33 -4.14
N ILE A 23 -14.25 15.39 -3.89
CA ILE A 23 -13.63 16.22 -4.94
C ILE A 23 -12.11 16.14 -4.78
N CYS A 24 -11.40 16.00 -5.88
CA CYS A 24 -9.94 16.05 -5.92
C CYS A 24 -9.45 16.78 -7.17
N GLU A 25 -8.20 17.21 -7.13
CA GLU A 25 -7.50 17.68 -8.33
C GLU A 25 -7.07 16.50 -9.19
N ASP A 26 -7.03 16.73 -10.49
CA ASP A 26 -6.45 15.78 -11.43
C ASP A 26 -4.92 15.78 -11.27
N PHE A 27 -4.33 14.59 -11.12
CA PHE A 27 -2.89 14.45 -10.98
C PHE A 27 -2.15 14.37 -12.33
N ILE A 28 -2.88 14.32 -13.45
CA ILE A 28 -2.31 14.45 -14.79
C ILE A 28 -2.39 15.88 -15.30
N THR A 29 -1.57 16.19 -16.30
CA THR A 29 -1.49 17.50 -16.95
C THR A 29 -1.73 17.34 -18.45
N PRO A 30 -1.89 18.41 -19.24
CA PRO A 30 -1.98 18.31 -20.70
C PRO A 30 -0.78 17.63 -21.38
N TYR A 31 0.33 17.46 -20.64
CA TYR A 31 1.58 16.87 -21.15
C TYR A 31 1.86 15.47 -20.59
N THR A 32 0.97 14.95 -19.76
CA THR A 32 1.13 13.64 -19.12
C THR A 32 -0.14 12.84 -19.25
N GLU A 33 -0.02 11.52 -19.16
CA GLU A 33 -1.14 10.61 -19.15
C GLU A 33 -0.95 9.53 -18.09
N TYR A 34 -2.07 9.06 -17.55
CA TYR A 34 -2.10 7.95 -16.62
C TYR A 34 -2.23 6.63 -17.36
N ILE A 35 -1.35 5.69 -17.07
CA ILE A 35 -1.38 4.33 -17.64
C ILE A 35 -1.68 3.34 -16.50
N PRO A 36 -2.90 2.81 -16.44
CA PRO A 36 -3.29 1.80 -15.46
C PRO A 36 -2.40 0.56 -15.49
N ALA A 37 -2.21 -0.07 -14.35
CA ALA A 37 -1.43 -1.31 -14.21
C ALA A 37 -1.92 -2.42 -15.15
N TRP A 38 -3.21 -2.45 -15.46
CA TRP A 38 -3.78 -3.37 -16.45
C TRP A 38 -3.07 -3.24 -17.81
N TYR A 39 -2.91 -2.02 -18.32
CA TYR A 39 -2.22 -1.80 -19.59
C TYR A 39 -0.72 -2.09 -19.49
N LEU A 40 -0.06 -1.71 -18.38
CA LEU A 40 1.35 -2.04 -18.16
C LEU A 40 1.60 -3.55 -18.25
N MET A 41 0.74 -4.35 -17.61
CA MET A 41 0.85 -5.82 -17.63
C MET A 41 0.50 -6.44 -19.00
N HIS A 42 -0.25 -5.75 -19.83
CA HIS A 42 -0.59 -6.25 -21.18
C HIS A 42 0.45 -5.88 -22.26
N THR A 43 1.54 -5.20 -21.88
CA THR A 43 2.67 -4.96 -22.79
C THR A 43 3.43 -6.25 -23.15
N SER A 44 3.28 -7.30 -22.33
CA SER A 44 3.82 -8.63 -22.62
C SER A 44 2.87 -9.72 -22.12
N ARG A 45 2.97 -10.91 -22.71
CA ARG A 45 2.19 -12.07 -22.27
C ARG A 45 2.74 -12.60 -20.95
N LYS A 46 1.89 -12.74 -19.92
CA LYS A 46 2.27 -13.34 -18.65
C LYS A 46 2.57 -14.83 -18.81
N PRO A 47 3.78 -15.32 -18.48
CA PRO A 47 4.07 -16.74 -18.39
C PRO A 47 3.22 -17.42 -17.30
N ASN A 48 2.80 -18.69 -17.56
CA ASN A 48 1.92 -19.40 -16.63
C ASN A 48 2.56 -19.70 -15.27
N HIS A 49 3.90 -19.83 -15.23
CA HIS A 49 4.65 -20.22 -14.03
C HIS A 49 4.99 -19.07 -13.08
N ILE A 50 4.74 -17.82 -13.45
CA ILE A 50 4.99 -16.66 -12.57
C ILE A 50 3.69 -16.07 -12.03
N SER A 51 3.80 -15.43 -10.84
CA SER A 51 2.69 -14.74 -10.20
C SER A 51 2.31 -13.46 -10.95
N LEU A 52 1.08 -12.94 -10.70
CA LEU A 52 0.66 -11.66 -11.25
C LEU A 52 1.56 -10.51 -10.75
N PHE A 53 1.97 -10.56 -9.48
CA PHE A 53 2.88 -9.58 -8.90
C PHE A 53 4.25 -9.60 -9.60
N THR A 54 4.84 -10.77 -9.78
CA THR A 54 6.13 -10.92 -10.48
C THR A 54 6.03 -10.38 -11.91
N HIS A 55 4.96 -10.71 -12.61
CA HIS A 55 4.72 -10.20 -13.96
C HIS A 55 4.61 -8.69 -14.01
N TYR A 56 3.86 -8.07 -13.09
CA TYR A 56 3.77 -6.61 -12.97
C TYR A 56 5.13 -5.97 -12.79
N MET A 57 5.95 -6.49 -11.88
CA MET A 57 7.29 -5.98 -11.60
C MET A 57 8.23 -6.12 -12.81
N GLU A 58 8.14 -7.23 -13.55
CA GLU A 58 8.91 -7.42 -14.79
C GLU A 58 8.50 -6.44 -15.89
N CYS A 59 7.19 -6.21 -16.06
CA CYS A 59 6.69 -5.21 -17.00
C CYS A 59 7.19 -3.81 -16.63
N CYS A 60 7.06 -3.41 -15.37
CA CYS A 60 7.55 -2.11 -14.89
C CYS A 60 9.05 -1.93 -15.16
N ARG A 61 9.85 -2.95 -14.86
CA ARG A 61 11.30 -2.93 -15.13
C ARG A 61 11.60 -2.78 -16.62
N THR A 62 10.91 -3.51 -17.48
CA THR A 62 11.09 -3.45 -18.94
C THR A 62 10.70 -2.10 -19.52
N LEU A 63 9.67 -1.44 -18.94
CA LEU A 63 9.21 -0.12 -19.32
C LEU A 63 10.04 1.03 -18.70
N GLY A 64 11.06 0.73 -17.90
CA GLY A 64 11.94 1.73 -17.31
C GLY A 64 11.39 2.43 -16.06
N LEU A 65 10.36 1.89 -15.41
CA LEU A 65 9.80 2.42 -14.17
C LEU A 65 10.72 2.09 -12.98
N LYS A 66 11.60 3.01 -12.62
CA LYS A 66 12.67 2.81 -11.63
C LYS A 66 12.15 2.56 -10.22
N ASP A 67 11.08 3.26 -9.81
CA ASP A 67 10.57 3.25 -8.42
C ASP A 67 9.33 2.36 -8.22
N ALA A 68 9.02 1.48 -9.19
CA ALA A 68 7.83 0.62 -9.13
C ALA A 68 7.78 -0.26 -7.88
N GLY A 69 8.92 -0.79 -7.43
CA GLY A 69 9.02 -1.62 -6.23
C GLY A 69 8.65 -0.86 -4.96
N ARG A 70 9.20 0.34 -4.78
CA ARG A 70 8.87 1.20 -3.65
C ARG A 70 7.41 1.64 -3.67
N SER A 71 6.93 2.08 -4.82
CA SER A 71 5.55 2.54 -4.97
C SER A 71 4.53 1.44 -4.67
N VAL A 72 4.71 0.24 -5.20
CA VAL A 72 3.80 -0.88 -4.92
C VAL A 72 3.90 -1.35 -3.47
N SER A 73 5.07 -1.27 -2.84
CA SER A 73 5.25 -1.55 -1.41
C SER A 73 4.47 -0.55 -0.55
N GLN A 74 4.56 0.74 -0.87
CA GLN A 74 3.80 1.80 -0.21
C GLN A 74 2.30 1.61 -0.37
N GLN A 75 1.84 1.30 -1.58
CA GLN A 75 0.44 1.05 -1.88
C GLN A 75 -0.11 -0.16 -1.12
N ILE A 76 0.57 -1.31 -1.16
CA ILE A 76 0.15 -2.50 -0.43
C ILE A 76 0.09 -2.22 1.08
N THR A 77 1.06 -1.48 1.61
CA THR A 77 1.10 -1.14 3.03
C THR A 77 -0.06 -0.23 3.45
N ILE A 78 -0.38 0.80 2.65
CA ILE A 78 -1.50 1.67 2.97
C ILE A 78 -2.85 0.96 2.80
N ASP A 79 -3.00 0.15 1.76
CA ASP A 79 -4.20 -0.66 1.55
C ASP A 79 -4.39 -1.69 2.69
N TYR A 80 -3.29 -2.24 3.25
CA TYR A 80 -3.32 -3.05 4.46
C TYR A 80 -3.82 -2.25 5.67
N LEU A 81 -3.26 -1.07 5.95
CA LEU A 81 -3.62 -0.25 7.10
C LEU A 81 -5.08 0.22 7.05
N LEU A 82 -5.54 0.63 5.87
CA LEU A 82 -6.88 1.16 5.65
C LEU A 82 -7.93 0.09 5.34
N VAL A 83 -7.52 -1.17 5.14
CA VAL A 83 -8.41 -2.24 4.67
C VAL A 83 -9.11 -1.86 3.37
N ASN A 84 -8.34 -1.45 2.36
CA ASN A 84 -8.88 -1.15 1.05
C ASN A 84 -9.20 -2.45 0.29
N GLU A 85 -10.47 -2.69 0.01
CA GLU A 85 -10.94 -3.95 -0.57
C GLU A 85 -10.92 -3.95 -2.11
N ASP A 86 -10.83 -2.78 -2.74
CA ASP A 86 -11.00 -2.65 -4.19
C ASP A 86 -9.82 -1.99 -4.93
N ARG A 87 -8.59 -2.27 -4.55
CA ARG A 87 -7.41 -1.88 -5.32
C ARG A 87 -7.29 -2.72 -6.59
N HIS A 88 -8.18 -2.53 -7.56
CA HIS A 88 -8.09 -3.23 -8.84
C HIS A 88 -7.03 -2.60 -9.76
N GLN A 89 -6.70 -3.30 -10.86
CA GLN A 89 -5.63 -2.91 -11.79
C GLN A 89 -5.86 -1.58 -12.54
N GLY A 90 -7.04 -0.98 -12.40
CA GLY A 90 -7.36 0.36 -12.88
C GLY A 90 -6.99 1.46 -11.89
N ASN A 91 -6.80 1.14 -10.60
CA ASN A 91 -6.63 2.10 -9.50
C ASN A 91 -5.17 2.28 -9.06
N PHE A 92 -4.21 1.79 -9.84
CA PHE A 92 -2.79 2.04 -9.71
C PHE A 92 -2.11 1.85 -11.07
N GLY A 93 -0.91 2.40 -11.21
CA GLY A 93 -0.18 2.34 -12.47
C GLY A 93 0.96 3.34 -12.53
N ALA A 94 1.15 3.95 -13.67
CA ALA A 94 2.24 4.87 -13.92
C ALA A 94 1.76 6.15 -14.63
N VAL A 95 2.56 7.19 -14.53
CA VAL A 95 2.44 8.43 -15.31
C VAL A 95 3.54 8.44 -16.35
N ARG A 96 3.20 8.80 -17.60
CA ARG A 96 4.15 8.99 -18.67
C ARG A 96 3.92 10.32 -19.39
N ARG A 97 4.93 10.78 -20.11
CA ARG A 97 4.80 11.94 -20.99
C ARG A 97 3.95 11.60 -22.22
N ALA A 98 3.06 12.50 -22.59
CA ALA A 98 2.16 12.28 -23.73
C ALA A 98 2.90 12.44 -25.10
N ASP A 99 3.98 13.26 -25.14
CA ASP A 99 4.76 13.56 -26.34
C ASP A 99 5.83 12.50 -26.65
N THR A 100 6.57 12.06 -25.64
CA THR A 100 7.68 11.11 -25.81
C THR A 100 7.35 9.67 -25.42
N LEU A 101 6.22 9.47 -24.76
CA LEU A 101 5.78 8.20 -24.18
C LEU A 101 6.74 7.65 -23.11
N GLU A 102 7.63 8.48 -22.60
CA GLU A 102 8.56 8.12 -21.54
C GLU A 102 7.85 8.07 -20.18
N TYR A 103 8.05 7.00 -19.42
CA TYR A 103 7.50 6.86 -18.08
C TYR A 103 8.23 7.76 -17.08
N ILE A 104 7.48 8.62 -16.40
CA ILE A 104 8.00 9.58 -15.40
C ILE A 104 8.15 8.88 -14.04
N GLY A 105 7.16 8.04 -13.67
CA GLY A 105 7.15 7.34 -12.39
C GLY A 105 5.82 6.66 -12.13
N ALA A 106 5.66 6.11 -10.92
CA ALA A 106 4.38 5.56 -10.49
C ALA A 106 3.34 6.67 -10.28
N ALA A 107 2.08 6.37 -10.55
CA ALA A 107 0.98 7.25 -10.19
C ALA A 107 0.87 7.39 -8.66
N PRO A 108 0.45 8.57 -8.14
CA PRO A 108 0.14 8.71 -6.73
C PRO A 108 -0.98 7.73 -6.33
N VAL A 109 -1.09 7.40 -5.05
CA VAL A 109 -2.20 6.58 -4.55
C VAL A 109 -3.49 7.37 -4.65
N PHE A 110 -4.50 6.80 -5.29
CA PHE A 110 -5.83 7.37 -5.42
C PHE A 110 -6.88 6.27 -5.26
N ASP A 111 -8.14 6.64 -5.24
CA ASP A 111 -9.30 5.73 -5.13
C ASP A 111 -9.14 4.73 -3.97
N THR A 112 -9.26 5.28 -2.76
CA THR A 112 -9.30 4.51 -1.51
C THR A 112 -10.71 4.50 -0.89
N GLY A 113 -11.75 4.73 -1.69
CA GLY A 113 -13.12 4.84 -1.21
C GLY A 113 -13.68 3.56 -0.58
N SER A 114 -13.20 2.39 -1.02
CA SER A 114 -13.60 1.08 -0.47
C SER A 114 -12.73 0.67 0.73
N SER A 115 -12.52 1.59 1.68
CA SER A 115 -11.63 1.43 2.84
C SER A 115 -12.38 1.57 4.17
N LEU A 116 -11.67 1.32 5.27
CA LEU A 116 -12.13 1.56 6.64
C LEU A 116 -13.43 0.82 6.97
N TRP A 117 -13.57 -0.41 6.45
CA TRP A 117 -14.74 -1.25 6.68
C TRP A 117 -16.06 -0.56 6.30
N PHE A 118 -16.08 0.15 5.15
CA PHE A 118 -17.20 1.02 4.75
C PHE A 118 -18.54 0.29 4.69
N GLU A 119 -18.59 -0.98 4.26
CA GLU A 119 -19.81 -1.83 4.24
C GLU A 119 -20.00 -2.66 5.52
N THR A 120 -19.01 -2.69 6.43
CA THR A 120 -19.07 -3.55 7.62
C THR A 120 -19.90 -2.90 8.71
N PRO A 121 -20.91 -3.58 9.28
CA PRO A 121 -21.63 -3.09 10.46
C PRO A 121 -20.68 -2.80 11.63
N THR A 122 -20.90 -1.69 12.32
CA THR A 122 -20.02 -1.19 13.40
C THR A 122 -19.61 -2.26 14.43
N PRO A 123 -20.50 -3.14 14.94
CA PRO A 123 -20.11 -4.17 15.92
C PRO A 123 -19.15 -5.23 15.35
N LEU A 124 -19.06 -5.35 14.03
CA LEU A 124 -18.23 -6.35 13.34
C LEU A 124 -16.86 -5.81 12.89
N ILE A 125 -16.62 -4.51 13.04
CA ILE A 125 -15.31 -3.89 12.71
C ILE A 125 -14.24 -4.47 13.62
N ARG A 126 -13.18 -5.07 13.00
CA ARG A 126 -12.03 -5.69 13.69
C ARG A 126 -10.79 -5.58 12.81
N ALA A 127 -9.63 -5.39 13.42
CA ALA A 127 -8.33 -5.37 12.74
C ALA A 127 -8.03 -6.69 12.01
N ALA A 128 -8.31 -7.81 12.64
CA ALA A 128 -8.11 -9.16 12.09
C ALA A 128 -9.30 -9.63 11.19
N SER A 129 -10.03 -8.70 10.56
CA SER A 129 -11.10 -9.07 9.63
C SER A 129 -10.51 -9.77 8.40
N LYS A 130 -11.22 -10.81 7.91
CA LYS A 130 -10.89 -11.49 6.66
C LYS A 130 -11.41 -10.73 5.44
N SER A 131 -11.26 -9.40 5.43
CA SER A 131 -11.65 -8.60 4.28
C SER A 131 -10.84 -9.03 3.06
N SER A 132 -11.52 -9.13 1.94
CA SER A 132 -10.88 -9.43 0.66
C SER A 132 -10.02 -8.26 0.22
N CYS A 133 -9.02 -8.52 -0.59
CA CYS A 133 -8.22 -7.46 -1.22
C CYS A 133 -7.86 -7.83 -2.66
N LYS A 134 -7.36 -6.84 -3.36
CA LYS A 134 -6.82 -6.89 -4.73
C LYS A 134 -5.49 -6.13 -4.74
N PRO A 135 -4.65 -6.21 -5.78
CA PRO A 135 -4.85 -6.93 -7.05
C PRO A 135 -4.12 -8.29 -7.10
N PHE A 136 -3.14 -8.55 -6.20
CA PHE A 136 -2.20 -9.67 -6.37
C PHE A 136 -2.56 -10.89 -5.52
N LYS A 137 -3.22 -10.69 -4.40
CA LYS A 137 -3.67 -11.71 -3.46
C LYS A 137 -5.11 -11.44 -3.05
N THR A 138 -5.72 -12.42 -2.38
CA THR A 138 -7.11 -12.36 -1.96
C THR A 138 -7.30 -11.90 -0.51
N THR A 139 -6.23 -11.87 0.29
CA THR A 139 -6.23 -11.34 1.66
C THR A 139 -5.12 -10.31 1.85
N HIS A 140 -5.35 -9.33 2.71
CA HIS A 140 -4.39 -8.28 3.02
C HIS A 140 -3.09 -8.83 3.61
N GLU A 141 -3.17 -9.88 4.45
CA GLU A 141 -2.02 -10.51 5.07
C GLU A 141 -1.12 -11.21 4.04
N GLU A 142 -1.74 -11.90 3.06
CA GLU A 142 -0.97 -12.52 1.97
C GLU A 142 -0.39 -11.48 1.02
N GLN A 143 -1.12 -10.38 0.77
CA GLN A 143 -0.64 -9.30 -0.07
C GLN A 143 0.53 -8.57 0.59
N LEU A 144 0.47 -8.33 1.91
CA LEU A 144 1.56 -7.70 2.67
C LEU A 144 2.87 -8.51 2.60
N LYS A 145 2.83 -9.84 2.49
CA LYS A 145 4.03 -10.69 2.31
C LYS A 145 4.78 -10.43 1.00
N LEU A 146 4.16 -9.75 0.03
CA LEU A 146 4.83 -9.34 -1.21
C LEU A 146 5.75 -8.13 -0.99
N VAL A 147 5.59 -7.40 0.10
CA VAL A 147 6.45 -6.28 0.49
C VAL A 147 7.68 -6.83 1.18
N THR A 148 8.84 -6.68 0.54
CA THR A 148 10.13 -7.18 1.05
C THR A 148 11.04 -6.07 1.54
N ASP A 149 10.70 -4.81 1.28
CA ASP A 149 11.46 -3.63 1.70
C ASP A 149 10.56 -2.59 2.34
N PHE A 150 10.77 -2.33 3.63
CA PHE A 150 10.12 -1.31 4.43
C PHE A 150 11.08 -0.15 4.79
N SER A 151 12.25 -0.05 4.17
CA SER A 151 13.26 0.99 4.49
C SER A 151 12.74 2.42 4.29
N TRP A 152 11.66 2.60 3.52
CA TRP A 152 10.99 3.86 3.31
C TRP A 152 10.07 4.30 4.46
N LEU A 153 9.74 3.40 5.39
CA LEU A 153 8.79 3.59 6.49
C LEU A 153 9.53 3.87 7.81
N ASP A 154 9.26 5.01 8.42
CA ASP A 154 9.64 5.26 9.81
C ASP A 154 8.57 4.64 10.73
N GLU A 155 8.95 3.65 11.53
CA GLU A 155 8.06 2.97 12.48
C GLU A 155 7.33 3.94 13.42
N LYS A 156 7.96 5.07 13.78
CA LYS A 156 7.35 6.09 14.64
C LYS A 156 6.11 6.73 14.01
N GLN A 157 6.04 6.76 12.69
CA GLN A 157 4.90 7.32 11.96
C GLN A 157 3.64 6.45 12.05
N LEU A 158 3.77 5.19 12.47
CA LEU A 158 2.64 4.28 12.68
C LEU A 158 1.96 4.45 14.05
N SER A 159 2.60 5.12 14.99
CA SER A 159 2.01 5.36 16.32
C SER A 159 0.93 6.45 16.26
N GLY A 160 -0.22 6.23 16.91
CA GLY A 160 -1.31 7.20 17.00
C GLY A 160 -2.09 7.38 15.68
N LEU A 161 -2.11 6.39 14.81
CA LEU A 161 -2.97 6.42 13.61
C LEU A 161 -4.46 6.42 13.97
N GLY A 162 -4.84 5.82 15.09
CA GLY A 162 -6.20 5.87 15.62
C GLY A 162 -6.64 7.29 15.95
N ASP A 163 -5.76 8.15 16.47
CA ASP A 163 -6.07 9.55 16.77
C ASP A 163 -6.36 10.35 15.51
N ILE A 164 -5.60 10.11 14.44
CA ILE A 164 -5.87 10.72 13.12
C ILE A 164 -7.25 10.32 12.59
N VAL A 165 -7.63 9.06 12.78
CA VAL A 165 -8.97 8.58 12.37
C VAL A 165 -10.06 9.29 13.16
N ARG A 166 -9.90 9.45 14.50
CA ARG A 166 -10.85 10.19 15.35
C ARG A 166 -10.98 11.64 14.90
N GLU A 167 -9.85 12.30 14.66
CA GLU A 167 -9.82 13.68 14.18
C GLU A 167 -10.51 13.82 12.82
N THR A 168 -10.22 12.90 11.87
CA THR A 168 -10.82 12.91 10.53
C THR A 168 -12.33 12.78 10.58
N PHE A 169 -12.88 11.97 11.47
CA PHE A 169 -14.31 11.78 11.61
C PHE A 169 -14.97 12.73 12.63
N SER A 170 -14.19 13.57 13.30
CA SER A 170 -14.72 14.57 14.24
C SER A 170 -15.67 15.53 13.54
N GLY A 171 -16.91 15.60 14.03
CA GLY A 171 -17.95 16.42 13.42
C GLY A 171 -18.55 15.88 12.12
N SER A 172 -18.21 14.65 11.71
CA SER A 172 -18.83 14.02 10.54
C SER A 172 -20.35 13.83 10.75
N ALA A 173 -21.14 14.22 9.77
CA ALA A 173 -22.58 13.93 9.74
C ALA A 173 -22.89 12.47 9.33
N PHE A 174 -21.88 11.72 8.84
CA PHE A 174 -22.06 10.36 8.25
C PHE A 174 -21.48 9.26 9.11
N VAL A 175 -20.56 9.59 10.01
CA VAL A 175 -19.88 8.61 10.89
C VAL A 175 -20.09 9.05 12.34
N ASP A 176 -20.85 8.28 13.10
CA ASP A 176 -21.06 8.55 14.50
C ASP A 176 -19.80 8.23 15.35
N SER A 177 -19.81 8.69 16.60
CA SER A 177 -18.66 8.52 17.50
C SER A 177 -18.34 7.05 17.81
N VAL A 178 -19.36 6.17 17.88
CA VAL A 178 -19.16 4.75 18.17
C VAL A 178 -18.45 4.08 16.99
N ARG A 179 -18.87 4.39 15.76
CA ARG A 179 -18.22 3.89 14.55
C ARG A 179 -16.80 4.44 14.42
N SER A 180 -16.62 5.72 14.66
CA SER A 180 -15.30 6.37 14.64
C SER A 180 -14.33 5.69 15.60
N GLU A 181 -14.72 5.44 16.84
CA GLU A 181 -13.90 4.73 17.83
C GLU A 181 -13.57 3.29 17.41
N ARG A 182 -14.53 2.57 16.82
CA ARG A 182 -14.28 1.21 16.32
C ARG A 182 -13.26 1.18 15.20
N ILE A 183 -13.38 2.09 14.24
CA ILE A 183 -12.43 2.22 13.13
C ILE A 183 -11.06 2.62 13.66
N ALA A 184 -10.99 3.63 14.54
CA ALA A 184 -9.74 4.11 15.13
C ALA A 184 -8.98 3.01 15.86
N GLY A 185 -9.67 2.25 16.71
CA GLY A 185 -9.08 1.12 17.43
C GLY A 185 -8.59 0.02 16.48
N ALA A 186 -9.36 -0.31 15.45
CA ALA A 186 -8.97 -1.33 14.48
C ALA A 186 -7.77 -0.90 13.61
N VAL A 187 -7.68 0.39 13.21
CA VAL A 187 -6.52 0.93 12.48
C VAL A 187 -5.27 0.92 13.35
N GLU A 188 -5.38 1.32 14.63
CA GLU A 188 -4.25 1.29 15.57
C GLU A 188 -3.75 -0.15 15.78
N GLU A 189 -4.64 -1.12 15.94
CA GLU A 189 -4.28 -2.54 16.05
C GLU A 189 -3.59 -3.04 14.77
N ARG A 190 -4.06 -2.66 13.58
CA ARG A 190 -3.39 -3.02 12.31
C ARG A 190 -2.00 -2.39 12.20
N ALA A 191 -1.81 -1.19 12.70
CA ALA A 191 -0.48 -0.58 12.77
C ALA A 191 0.49 -1.42 13.64
N GLN A 192 0.02 -1.92 14.79
CA GLN A 192 0.81 -2.81 15.65
C GLN A 192 1.09 -4.17 14.99
N MET A 193 0.10 -4.72 14.28
CA MET A 193 0.29 -5.96 13.50
C MET A 193 1.32 -5.76 12.38
N LEU A 194 1.30 -4.61 11.68
CA LEU A 194 2.29 -4.25 10.66
C LEU A 194 3.70 -4.14 11.26
N LEU A 195 3.86 -3.42 12.38
CA LEU A 195 5.14 -3.35 13.09
C LEU A 195 5.69 -4.72 13.47
N SER A 196 4.81 -5.60 13.97
CA SER A 196 5.18 -6.97 14.30
C SER A 196 5.59 -7.79 13.07
N HIS A 197 4.98 -7.51 11.91
CA HIS A 197 5.35 -8.14 10.63
C HIS A 197 6.72 -7.67 10.16
N ILE A 198 7.00 -6.37 10.19
CA ILE A 198 8.28 -5.78 9.81
C ILE A 198 9.42 -6.35 10.66
N ARG A 199 9.27 -6.36 11.98
CA ARG A 199 10.28 -6.85 12.91
C ARG A 199 10.60 -8.33 12.72
N ARG A 200 9.60 -9.15 12.38
CA ARG A 200 9.85 -10.56 12.05
C ARG A 200 10.64 -10.73 10.75
N GLN A 201 10.42 -9.87 9.75
CA GLN A 201 11.20 -9.92 8.51
C GLN A 201 12.65 -9.49 8.73
N THR A 202 12.89 -8.42 9.48
CA THR A 202 14.23 -7.89 9.76
C THR A 202 15.03 -8.79 10.71
N GLY A 203 14.41 -9.35 11.75
CA GLY A 203 15.05 -10.27 12.70
C GLY A 203 15.52 -11.59 12.08
N PHE A 204 14.80 -12.09 11.09
CA PHE A 204 15.21 -13.29 10.36
C PHE A 204 16.47 -13.06 9.48
N HIS A 205 16.64 -11.84 8.96
CA HIS A 205 17.85 -11.48 8.21
C HIS A 205 19.10 -11.33 9.10
N ASP A 206 18.93 -10.85 10.33
CA ASP A 206 20.06 -10.72 11.28
C ASP A 206 20.60 -12.08 11.73
N ASP A 207 19.74 -13.08 11.94
CA ASP A 207 20.15 -14.43 12.31
C ASP A 207 20.90 -15.15 11.18
N ILE A 208 20.46 -15.04 9.94
CA ILE A 208 21.14 -15.64 8.78
C ILE A 208 22.51 -14.97 8.55
N SER A 209 22.61 -13.66 8.67
CA SER A 209 23.88 -12.95 8.48
C SER A 209 24.88 -13.23 9.59
N ASN A 210 24.44 -13.49 10.81
CA ASN A 210 25.29 -13.88 11.94
C ASN A 210 25.80 -15.34 11.83
N ASP A 211 24.97 -16.24 11.31
CA ASP A 211 25.36 -17.64 11.08
C ASP A 211 26.37 -17.77 9.93
N VAL A 212 26.19 -17.02 8.85
CA VAL A 212 27.16 -16.97 7.73
C VAL A 212 28.48 -16.36 8.19
N ARG A 213 28.49 -15.31 9.03
CA ARG A 213 29.73 -14.73 9.58
C ARG A 213 30.45 -15.70 10.54
N LYS A 214 29.74 -16.43 11.38
CA LYS A 214 30.34 -17.45 12.27
C LYS A 214 30.98 -18.59 11.47
N ASN A 215 30.33 -19.06 10.41
CA ASN A 215 30.86 -20.14 9.57
C ASN A 215 32.09 -19.70 8.75
N ILE A 216 32.19 -18.44 8.35
CA ILE A 216 33.36 -17.90 7.65
C ILE A 216 34.56 -17.72 8.60
N THR A 217 34.33 -17.46 9.88
CA THR A 217 35.40 -17.29 10.88
C THR A 217 35.98 -18.65 11.28
N PHE A 218 35.20 -19.73 11.29
CA PHE A 218 35.67 -21.09 11.61
C PHE A 218 36.53 -21.69 10.49
N SER A 219 36.29 -21.34 9.23
CA SER A 219 37.06 -21.88 8.10
C SER A 219 38.45 -21.23 7.90
N ARG A 220 38.84 -20.27 8.70
CA ARG A 220 40.16 -19.61 8.61
C ARG A 220 41.18 -20.04 9.68
N GLN A 221 40.78 -20.94 10.60
CA GLN A 221 41.67 -21.41 11.67
C GLN A 221 42.23 -22.83 11.50
N GLU A 222 41.89 -23.54 10.41
CA GLU A 222 42.48 -24.85 10.15
C GLU A 222 43.24 -24.83 8.82
N ASN A 223 44.48 -24.35 8.84
CA ASN A 223 45.57 -24.83 8.02
C ASN A 223 46.90 -24.41 8.67
N PRO A 224 47.77 -25.42 9.04
CA PRO A 224 49.11 -25.18 9.54
C PRO A 224 50.08 -24.79 8.42
#